data_ca70ace3bf6213931a348df8bb332ea9
#
_entry.id   ca70ace3bf6213931a348df8bb332ea9
#
_cell.length_a   1.000
_cell.length_b   1.000
_cell.length_c   1.000
_cell.angle_alpha   90.00
_cell.angle_beta   90.00
_cell.angle_gamma   90.00
#
_symmetry.space_group_name_H-M   'P 1'
#
loop_
_entity.id
_entity.type
_entity.pdbx_description
1 polymer ?
#
loop_
_entity_poly.entity_id
_entity_poly.type
_entity_poly.pdbx_seq_one_letter_code
_entity_poly.pdbx_strand_id
1 'polypeptide(L)'
;GILVEAHRSSDSFFTGFDGVYKIEVSEKTKFIKFTFLEESKKVNMEDITSDQFNFSWDGAEIPDGMDEPGAILKTLEELQKDRDSEFLSNYSLYREFLKQNDINSALPHWRIVYKIYPKSTTQIYIDGLKIMESKMNEAMITETKKAYLDTMMMIFDKRMKHFDSVGELMGRKAAKYLEVVLTLDLNEDELIEAIKKGNGFAEKSINESKSKTEPAVLVLYMQSTRRLYSVHEYNQTTVLENYEKVMSLLDEQTKDEEMKEKAEQALPLIEQIIEGSGALDCESMEKMYSAKFKENPNDVDQIKKMLRMFRKSNCENDLVVSMSEKLYKLEPSAESAYNMARMFLKKEENEKAFEYYEKAYNEETNNDLKATYYYEAAALALQNNMLQRARDLAKQAVKIKSDYCEAYMLIGEIYGQSSKEYSSDDFERSTVFWVAVDYFKKAASFENCKSDANNKVRFYESYYPSKDEAFFRSLNEGDSHTVGGWINETTK
;
A
#
# COMPACT_ATOMS: atom_id res chain seq x y z
N GLY A 1 -17.62 12.26 22.40
CA GLY A 1 -18.25 13.54 22.69
C GLY A 1 -19.46 13.40 23.61
N ILE A 2 -19.84 14.47 24.25
CA ILE A 2 -21.07 14.54 25.05
C ILE A 2 -22.18 15.07 24.13
N LEU A 3 -23.32 14.37 24.06
CA LEU A 3 -24.51 14.87 23.39
C LEU A 3 -25.14 15.97 24.25
N VAL A 4 -25.36 17.15 23.69
CA VAL A 4 -25.97 18.30 24.35
C VAL A 4 -27.28 18.63 23.67
N GLU A 5 -28.39 18.59 24.42
CA GLU A 5 -29.76 18.82 23.93
C GLU A 5 -30.46 19.91 24.79
N ALA A 6 -30.99 20.93 24.15
CA ALA A 6 -31.83 21.91 24.85
C ALA A 6 -33.30 21.45 24.89
N HIS A 7 -33.93 21.60 26.04
CA HIS A 7 -35.35 21.27 26.21
C HIS A 7 -36.23 22.12 25.25
N ARG A 8 -37.03 21.46 24.42
CA ARG A 8 -37.91 22.05 23.39
C ARG A 8 -37.16 22.74 22.23
N SER A 9 -35.92 22.44 22.03
CA SER A 9 -35.18 22.77 20.80
C SER A 9 -35.06 21.53 19.94
N SER A 10 -35.02 21.70 18.63
CA SER A 10 -34.64 20.65 17.68
C SER A 10 -33.14 20.51 17.60
N ASP A 11 -32.38 21.43 18.21
CA ASP A 11 -30.94 21.46 18.13
C ASP A 11 -30.35 20.51 19.15
N SER A 12 -29.53 19.62 18.68
CA SER A 12 -28.70 18.72 19.47
C SER A 12 -27.29 18.79 18.91
N PHE A 13 -26.29 18.82 19.78
CA PHE A 13 -24.88 18.89 19.40
C PHE A 13 -24.08 17.86 20.19
N PHE A 14 -23.06 17.30 19.56
CA PHE A 14 -21.99 16.63 20.29
C PHE A 14 -20.87 17.64 20.56
N THR A 15 -20.34 17.63 21.77
CA THR A 15 -19.11 18.40 22.07
C THR A 15 -18.00 17.94 21.16
N GLY A 16 -17.22 18.88 20.62
CA GLY A 16 -15.99 18.58 19.92
C GLY A 16 -14.96 17.89 20.82
N PHE A 17 -13.80 17.59 20.26
CA PHE A 17 -12.67 17.00 21.00
C PHE A 17 -12.16 17.90 22.12
N ASP A 18 -12.35 19.20 21.99
CA ASP A 18 -12.05 20.25 22.97
C ASP A 18 -13.15 20.40 24.06
N GLY A 19 -14.20 19.60 23.99
CA GLY A 19 -15.32 19.68 24.93
C GLY A 19 -16.22 20.93 24.76
N VAL A 20 -15.92 21.79 23.78
CA VAL A 20 -16.66 23.03 23.57
C VAL A 20 -17.94 22.74 22.77
N TYR A 21 -19.03 23.38 23.16
CA TYR A 21 -20.31 23.33 22.45
C TYR A 21 -20.94 24.71 22.39
N LYS A 22 -21.77 24.92 21.38
CA LYS A 22 -22.65 26.08 21.27
C LYS A 22 -24.06 25.60 20.97
N ILE A 23 -25.02 25.99 21.81
CA ILE A 23 -26.41 25.62 21.62
C ILE A 23 -27.28 26.86 21.76
N GLU A 24 -28.19 27.04 20.82
CA GLU A 24 -29.17 28.11 20.89
C GLU A 24 -30.35 27.71 21.77
N VAL A 25 -30.69 28.57 22.72
CA VAL A 25 -31.77 28.33 23.66
C VAL A 25 -32.84 29.44 23.48
N SER A 26 -34.07 29.03 23.61
CA SER A 26 -35.21 29.94 23.60
C SER A 26 -35.65 30.29 25.04
N GLU A 27 -36.43 31.38 25.21
CA GLU A 27 -37.06 31.74 26.50
C GLU A 27 -37.89 30.58 27.12
N LYS A 28 -38.29 29.61 26.32
CA LYS A 28 -39.08 28.45 26.77
C LYS A 28 -38.22 27.26 27.17
N THR A 29 -36.91 27.33 26.99
CA THR A 29 -35.96 26.27 27.38
C THR A 29 -35.85 26.26 28.88
N LYS A 30 -36.15 25.12 29.51
CA LYS A 30 -36.10 24.97 30.97
C LYS A 30 -34.80 24.34 31.47
N PHE A 31 -34.19 23.50 30.66
CA PHE A 31 -32.96 22.80 31.01
C PHE A 31 -32.18 22.42 29.73
N ILE A 32 -30.88 22.23 29.90
CA ILE A 32 -29.97 21.57 28.93
C ILE A 32 -29.69 20.17 29.45
N LYS A 33 -29.81 19.17 28.59
CA LYS A 33 -29.51 17.78 28.91
C LYS A 33 -28.19 17.41 28.28
N PHE A 34 -27.28 16.88 29.07
CA PHE A 34 -26.02 16.33 28.65
C PHE A 34 -26.13 14.81 28.72
N THR A 35 -25.73 14.13 27.65
CA THR A 35 -25.73 12.66 27.57
C THR A 35 -24.36 12.17 27.17
N PHE A 36 -23.77 11.31 27.99
CA PHE A 36 -22.49 10.66 27.75
C PHE A 36 -22.58 9.18 28.08
N LEU A 37 -22.26 8.33 27.13
CA LEU A 37 -22.34 6.86 27.31
C LEU A 37 -23.68 6.39 27.90
N GLU A 38 -24.80 6.92 27.38
CA GLU A 38 -26.19 6.63 27.82
C GLU A 38 -26.60 7.18 29.21
N GLU A 39 -25.67 7.73 29.96
CA GLU A 39 -26.03 8.52 31.14
C GLU A 39 -26.44 9.94 30.74
N SER A 40 -27.39 10.50 31.47
CA SER A 40 -27.87 11.85 31.20
C SER A 40 -27.92 12.69 32.46
N LYS A 41 -27.41 13.90 32.41
CA LYS A 41 -27.58 14.92 33.43
C LYS A 41 -28.30 16.11 32.87
N LYS A 42 -29.15 16.75 33.67
CA LYS A 42 -29.89 17.95 33.31
C LYS A 42 -29.37 19.11 34.14
N VAL A 43 -29.10 20.24 33.46
CA VAL A 43 -28.78 21.52 34.10
C VAL A 43 -29.95 22.46 33.81
N ASN A 44 -30.56 23.01 34.86
CA ASN A 44 -31.65 23.95 34.68
C ASN A 44 -31.15 25.30 34.20
N MET A 45 -31.92 25.97 33.37
CA MET A 45 -31.54 27.30 32.86
C MET A 45 -31.34 28.33 33.95
N GLU A 46 -31.96 28.18 35.11
CA GLU A 46 -31.82 29.01 36.29
C GLU A 46 -30.43 28.93 36.92
N ASP A 47 -29.74 27.82 36.72
CA ASP A 47 -28.41 27.57 37.23
C ASP A 47 -27.30 28.11 36.27
N ILE A 48 -27.68 28.55 35.06
CA ILE A 48 -26.76 29.06 34.04
C ILE A 48 -26.75 30.62 34.15
N THR A 49 -25.69 31.15 34.70
CA THR A 49 -25.59 32.59 35.03
C THR A 49 -24.82 33.42 34.01
N SER A 50 -24.32 32.81 32.92
CA SER A 50 -23.57 33.51 31.87
C SER A 50 -23.76 32.84 30.51
N ASP A 51 -23.43 33.57 29.42
CA ASP A 51 -23.44 33.05 28.04
C ASP A 51 -22.39 31.93 27.82
N GLN A 52 -21.47 31.78 28.73
CA GLN A 52 -20.49 30.68 28.77
C GLN A 52 -20.73 29.86 30.03
N PHE A 53 -21.16 28.65 29.86
CA PHE A 53 -21.41 27.69 30.94
C PHE A 53 -20.51 26.47 30.76
N ASN A 54 -19.69 26.20 31.78
CA ASN A 54 -18.84 25.03 31.82
C ASN A 54 -19.56 23.92 32.55
N PHE A 55 -19.90 22.86 31.83
CA PHE A 55 -20.48 21.64 32.39
C PHE A 55 -19.40 20.58 32.53
N SER A 56 -19.18 20.08 33.73
CA SER A 56 -18.36 18.90 33.95
C SER A 56 -19.21 17.72 34.40
N TRP A 57 -18.95 16.53 33.89
CA TRP A 57 -19.77 15.34 34.19
C TRP A 57 -19.76 14.98 35.67
N ASP A 58 -18.63 15.16 36.34
CA ASP A 58 -18.43 14.88 37.77
C ASP A 58 -17.93 16.07 38.58
N GLY A 59 -18.12 17.28 38.13
CA GLY A 59 -17.79 18.52 38.85
C GLY A 59 -16.36 19.04 38.67
N ALA A 60 -15.52 18.41 37.87
CA ALA A 60 -14.19 18.89 37.51
C ALA A 60 -13.95 18.71 36.01
N GLU A 61 -13.34 19.70 35.34
CA GLU A 61 -12.80 19.54 34.00
C GLU A 61 -11.64 18.53 34.06
N ILE A 62 -11.77 17.42 33.34
CA ILE A 62 -10.68 16.47 33.16
C ILE A 62 -10.07 16.78 31.80
N PRO A 63 -8.83 17.31 31.74
CA PRO A 63 -8.13 17.51 30.50
C PRO A 63 -7.96 16.16 29.75
N ASP A 64 -8.01 16.21 28.42
CA ASP A 64 -7.82 15.04 27.56
C ASP A 64 -6.63 14.18 28.00
N GLY A 65 -6.90 12.89 28.21
CA GLY A 65 -5.88 11.92 28.62
C GLY A 65 -5.52 11.92 30.11
N MET A 66 -6.16 12.71 30.97
CA MET A 66 -5.98 12.60 32.43
C MET A 66 -6.89 11.51 33.02
N ASP A 67 -6.41 10.94 34.14
CA ASP A 67 -7.22 10.00 34.93
C ASP A 67 -8.25 10.75 35.77
N GLU A 68 -9.36 10.09 36.03
CA GLU A 68 -10.38 10.60 36.94
C GLU A 68 -9.77 10.91 38.31
N PRO A 69 -10.19 11.97 38.99
CA PRO A 69 -9.81 12.17 40.38
C PRO A 69 -10.19 10.95 41.23
N GLY A 70 -9.20 10.34 41.89
CA GLY A 70 -9.39 9.12 42.67
C GLY A 70 -9.14 7.81 41.91
N ALA A 71 -8.61 7.87 40.67
CA ALA A 71 -8.21 6.66 39.95
C ALA A 71 -7.14 5.86 40.71
N ILE A 72 -7.33 4.54 40.78
CA ILE A 72 -6.44 3.59 41.44
C ILE A 72 -5.48 2.99 40.41
N LEU A 73 -4.20 3.38 40.44
CA LEU A 73 -3.18 2.98 39.49
C LEU A 73 -2.47 1.67 39.90
N LYS A 74 -3.25 0.64 40.24
CA LYS A 74 -2.76 -0.70 40.60
C LYS A 74 -2.96 -1.67 39.45
N THR A 75 -2.03 -2.62 39.31
CA THR A 75 -2.13 -3.75 38.39
C THR A 75 -3.17 -4.77 38.85
N LEU A 76 -3.58 -5.65 37.92
CA LEU A 76 -4.51 -6.75 38.24
C LEU A 76 -4.01 -7.62 39.41
N GLU A 77 -2.71 -7.94 39.42
CA GLU A 77 -2.09 -8.76 40.47
C GLU A 77 -2.17 -8.06 41.83
N GLU A 78 -1.88 -6.76 41.88
CA GLU A 78 -1.98 -5.97 43.12
C GLU A 78 -3.41 -5.91 43.66
N LEU A 79 -4.40 -5.67 42.76
CA LEU A 79 -5.81 -5.63 43.13
C LEU A 79 -6.33 -6.98 43.62
N GLN A 80 -5.88 -8.08 43.01
CA GLN A 80 -6.20 -9.44 43.46
C GLN A 80 -5.58 -9.74 44.83
N LYS A 81 -4.32 -9.35 45.03
CA LYS A 81 -3.62 -9.53 46.34
C LYS A 81 -4.28 -8.74 47.44
N ASP A 82 -4.67 -7.50 47.16
CA ASP A 82 -5.35 -6.61 48.11
C ASP A 82 -6.81 -7.01 48.34
N ARG A 83 -7.34 -7.95 47.54
CA ARG A 83 -8.75 -8.38 47.56
C ARG A 83 -9.72 -7.21 47.41
N ASP A 84 -9.39 -6.28 46.46
CA ASP A 84 -10.27 -5.15 46.17
C ASP A 84 -11.62 -5.65 45.65
N SER A 85 -12.62 -5.60 46.52
CA SER A 85 -13.93 -6.21 46.30
C SER A 85 -14.72 -5.47 45.22
N GLU A 86 -14.56 -4.14 45.09
CA GLU A 86 -15.23 -3.33 44.09
C GLU A 86 -14.67 -3.66 42.70
N PHE A 87 -13.35 -3.68 42.56
CA PHE A 87 -12.71 -4.09 41.32
C PHE A 87 -13.09 -5.51 40.92
N LEU A 88 -12.89 -6.48 41.82
CA LEU A 88 -13.11 -7.91 41.52
C LEU A 88 -14.56 -8.19 41.10
N SER A 89 -15.52 -7.57 41.79
CA SER A 89 -16.94 -7.72 41.48
C SER A 89 -17.27 -7.15 40.09
N ASN A 90 -16.92 -5.89 39.85
CA ASN A 90 -17.25 -5.23 38.57
C ASN A 90 -16.48 -5.86 37.38
N TYR A 91 -15.20 -6.21 37.58
CA TYR A 91 -14.41 -6.88 36.55
C TYR A 91 -15.00 -8.25 36.17
N SER A 92 -15.39 -9.05 37.17
CA SER A 92 -15.98 -10.36 36.89
C SER A 92 -17.36 -10.25 36.23
N LEU A 93 -18.21 -9.33 36.70
CA LEU A 93 -19.57 -9.14 36.17
C LEU A 93 -19.54 -8.69 34.71
N TYR A 94 -18.78 -7.62 34.37
CA TYR A 94 -18.76 -7.18 32.97
C TYR A 94 -18.19 -8.25 32.03
N ARG A 95 -17.18 -9.00 32.47
CA ARG A 95 -16.58 -10.09 31.68
C ARG A 95 -17.58 -11.23 31.46
N GLU A 96 -18.37 -11.56 32.45
CA GLU A 96 -19.40 -12.59 32.33
C GLU A 96 -20.53 -12.15 31.40
N PHE A 97 -21.02 -10.92 31.52
CA PHE A 97 -22.02 -10.37 30.60
C PHE A 97 -21.50 -10.29 29.16
N LEU A 98 -20.24 -9.91 28.95
CA LEU A 98 -19.64 -9.91 27.63
C LEU A 98 -19.55 -11.31 27.00
N LYS A 99 -19.25 -12.36 27.79
CA LYS A 99 -19.26 -13.75 27.30
C LYS A 99 -20.67 -14.16 26.83
N GLN A 100 -21.69 -13.65 27.51
CA GLN A 100 -23.11 -13.88 27.15
C GLN A 100 -23.61 -12.94 26.02
N ASN A 101 -22.73 -12.09 25.49
CA ASN A 101 -23.07 -11.04 24.52
C ASN A 101 -24.13 -10.03 25.02
N ASP A 102 -24.27 -9.89 26.35
CA ASP A 102 -25.13 -8.90 26.98
C ASP A 102 -24.34 -7.60 27.23
N ILE A 103 -24.28 -6.78 26.17
CA ILE A 103 -23.53 -5.52 26.17
C ILE A 103 -24.15 -4.51 27.14
N ASN A 104 -25.49 -4.48 27.25
CA ASN A 104 -26.19 -3.51 28.10
C ASN A 104 -25.90 -3.75 29.57
N SER A 105 -25.88 -5.01 30.02
CA SER A 105 -25.54 -5.36 31.40
C SER A 105 -24.03 -5.25 31.65
N ALA A 106 -23.18 -5.46 30.64
CA ALA A 106 -21.73 -5.31 30.78
C ALA A 106 -21.28 -3.85 30.96
N LEU A 107 -21.92 -2.92 30.25
CA LEU A 107 -21.48 -1.53 30.11
C LEU A 107 -21.34 -0.78 31.45
N PRO A 108 -22.29 -0.79 32.40
CA PRO A 108 -22.15 -0.06 33.66
C PRO A 108 -20.97 -0.58 34.49
N HIS A 109 -20.78 -1.90 34.56
CA HIS A 109 -19.66 -2.51 35.32
C HIS A 109 -18.30 -2.25 34.67
N TRP A 110 -18.25 -2.31 33.32
CA TRP A 110 -17.06 -1.94 32.57
C TRP A 110 -16.66 -0.48 32.78
N ARG A 111 -17.65 0.45 32.83
CA ARG A 111 -17.38 1.88 33.10
C ARG A 111 -16.68 2.11 34.43
N ILE A 112 -17.12 1.43 35.48
CA ILE A 112 -16.50 1.52 36.81
C ILE A 112 -15.02 1.11 36.73
N VAL A 113 -14.76 -0.07 36.15
CA VAL A 113 -13.38 -0.57 36.01
C VAL A 113 -12.52 0.35 35.14
N TYR A 114 -13.06 0.81 34.00
CA TYR A 114 -12.36 1.70 33.07
C TYR A 114 -12.00 3.05 33.67
N LYS A 115 -12.90 3.62 34.48
CA LYS A 115 -12.70 4.91 35.13
C LYS A 115 -11.76 4.82 36.34
N ILE A 116 -12.06 3.91 37.26
CA ILE A 116 -11.41 3.86 38.59
C ILE A 116 -10.08 3.07 38.54
N TYR A 117 -9.98 2.06 37.68
CA TYR A 117 -8.83 1.14 37.66
C TYR A 117 -8.10 1.09 36.30
N PRO A 118 -7.67 2.23 35.77
CA PRO A 118 -7.18 2.31 34.39
C PRO A 118 -5.88 1.53 34.12
N LYS A 119 -5.09 1.24 35.16
CA LYS A 119 -3.83 0.49 35.06
C LYS A 119 -3.99 -1.01 35.35
N SER A 120 -5.21 -1.47 35.64
CA SER A 120 -5.42 -2.86 36.09
C SER A 120 -5.01 -3.89 35.03
N THR A 121 -5.47 -3.75 33.79
CA THR A 121 -5.15 -4.68 32.70
C THR A 121 -5.46 -4.06 31.34
N THR A 122 -4.71 -4.46 30.30
CA THR A 122 -5.00 -4.07 28.90
C THR A 122 -6.35 -4.56 28.40
N GLN A 123 -6.90 -5.61 29.03
CA GLN A 123 -8.16 -6.25 28.64
C GLN A 123 -9.36 -5.30 28.73
N ILE A 124 -9.38 -4.38 29.72
CA ILE A 124 -10.48 -3.41 29.86
C ILE A 124 -10.61 -2.49 28.65
N TYR A 125 -9.49 -2.19 27.99
CA TYR A 125 -9.48 -1.36 26.78
C TYR A 125 -9.90 -2.15 25.54
N ILE A 126 -9.46 -3.40 25.42
CA ILE A 126 -9.88 -4.31 24.35
C ILE A 126 -11.39 -4.55 24.41
N ASP A 127 -11.90 -4.83 25.60
CA ASP A 127 -13.31 -5.07 25.80
C ASP A 127 -14.14 -3.78 25.63
N GLY A 128 -13.60 -2.64 26.05
CA GLY A 128 -14.22 -1.34 25.83
C GLY A 128 -14.42 -1.00 24.36
N LEU A 129 -13.41 -1.27 23.51
CA LEU A 129 -13.56 -1.11 22.06
C LEU A 129 -14.67 -1.99 21.50
N LYS A 130 -14.81 -3.25 21.94
CA LYS A 130 -15.88 -4.15 21.51
C LYS A 130 -17.26 -3.66 21.96
N ILE A 131 -17.38 -3.18 23.19
CA ILE A 131 -18.63 -2.59 23.72
C ILE A 131 -19.02 -1.39 22.88
N MET A 132 -18.10 -0.45 22.64
CA MET A 132 -18.40 0.75 21.85
C MET A 132 -18.74 0.42 20.40
N GLU A 133 -18.07 -0.55 19.79
CA GLU A 133 -18.37 -1.02 18.43
C GLU A 133 -19.77 -1.63 18.34
N SER A 134 -20.17 -2.46 19.31
CA SER A 134 -21.51 -3.01 19.38
C SER A 134 -22.57 -1.91 19.50
N LYS A 135 -22.37 -0.94 20.39
CA LYS A 135 -23.27 0.21 20.56
C LYS A 135 -23.34 1.10 19.32
N MET A 136 -22.21 1.30 18.64
CA MET A 136 -22.15 2.05 17.40
C MET A 136 -22.95 1.34 16.29
N ASN A 137 -22.88 0.01 16.22
CA ASN A 137 -23.62 -0.79 15.21
C ASN A 137 -25.13 -0.78 15.47
N GLU A 138 -25.59 -0.66 16.73
CA GLU A 138 -26.98 -0.48 17.11
C GLU A 138 -27.50 0.94 16.81
N ALA A 139 -26.61 1.93 16.72
CA ALA A 139 -27.00 3.33 16.51
C ALA A 139 -27.46 3.58 15.08
N MET A 140 -28.59 4.29 14.96
CA MET A 140 -29.20 4.64 13.65
C MET A 140 -28.76 6.02 13.14
N ILE A 141 -28.31 6.89 14.04
CA ILE A 141 -27.99 8.30 13.75
C ILE A 141 -26.47 8.45 13.60
N THR A 142 -26.04 9.14 12.55
CA THR A 142 -24.61 9.37 12.24
C THR A 142 -23.87 10.06 13.39
N GLU A 143 -24.47 11.08 14.01
CA GLU A 143 -23.90 11.80 15.15
C GLU A 143 -23.67 10.88 16.35
N THR A 144 -24.59 9.95 16.62
CA THR A 144 -24.41 8.95 17.67
C THR A 144 -23.27 7.99 17.35
N LYS A 145 -23.14 7.57 16.09
CA LYS A 145 -21.99 6.77 15.65
C LYS A 145 -20.66 7.51 15.80
N LYS A 146 -20.62 8.80 15.43
CA LYS A 146 -19.45 9.67 15.65
C LYS A 146 -19.06 9.73 17.13
N ALA A 147 -20.02 9.89 18.05
CA ALA A 147 -19.76 9.92 19.49
C ALA A 147 -19.18 8.60 20.03
N TYR A 148 -19.67 7.45 19.55
CA TYR A 148 -19.06 6.16 19.89
C TYR A 148 -17.64 6.02 19.30
N LEU A 149 -17.42 6.49 18.08
CA LEU A 149 -16.08 6.53 17.48
C LEU A 149 -15.11 7.39 18.31
N ASP A 150 -15.52 8.58 18.72
CA ASP A 150 -14.70 9.46 19.56
C ASP A 150 -14.38 8.77 20.88
N THR A 151 -15.35 8.10 21.49
CA THR A 151 -15.10 7.31 22.72
C THR A 151 -14.10 6.18 22.48
N MET A 152 -14.17 5.50 21.32
CA MET A 152 -13.16 4.49 20.96
C MET A 152 -11.77 5.12 20.83
N MET A 153 -11.66 6.32 20.26
CA MET A 153 -10.39 7.04 20.17
C MET A 153 -9.82 7.42 21.54
N MET A 154 -10.68 7.85 22.48
CA MET A 154 -10.30 8.09 23.87
C MET A 154 -9.85 6.82 24.59
N ILE A 155 -10.48 5.69 24.32
CA ILE A 155 -10.05 4.38 24.86
C ILE A 155 -8.63 4.03 24.41
N PHE A 156 -8.28 4.27 23.13
CA PHE A 156 -6.91 4.09 22.65
C PHE A 156 -5.93 5.03 23.37
N ASP A 157 -6.28 6.31 23.51
CA ASP A 157 -5.41 7.31 24.15
C ASP A 157 -5.14 6.96 25.61
N LYS A 158 -6.18 6.58 26.35
CA LYS A 158 -6.05 6.17 27.76
C LYS A 158 -5.24 4.86 27.90
N ARG A 159 -5.38 3.92 26.95
CA ARG A 159 -4.55 2.72 26.93
C ARG A 159 -3.08 3.06 26.71
N MET A 160 -2.74 3.93 25.75
CA MET A 160 -1.37 4.37 25.48
C MET A 160 -0.73 5.08 26.67
N LYS A 161 -1.53 5.79 27.47
CA LYS A 161 -1.07 6.46 28.69
C LYS A 161 -0.62 5.48 29.77
N HIS A 162 -1.31 4.35 29.94
CA HIS A 162 -1.08 3.40 31.05
C HIS A 162 -0.25 2.18 30.67
N PHE A 163 -0.13 1.90 29.38
CA PHE A 163 0.57 0.73 28.85
C PHE A 163 1.46 1.15 27.70
N ASP A 164 2.64 0.56 27.61
CA ASP A 164 3.58 0.80 26.51
C ASP A 164 3.01 0.36 25.15
N SER A 165 3.75 0.57 24.08
CA SER A 165 3.38 0.26 22.69
C SER A 165 2.60 1.37 21.97
N VAL A 166 2.98 2.63 22.24
CA VAL A 166 2.32 3.81 21.65
C VAL A 166 2.23 3.71 20.13
N GLY A 167 3.32 3.35 19.44
CA GLY A 167 3.34 3.28 17.97
C GLY A 167 2.39 2.22 17.41
N GLU A 168 2.36 1.01 18.00
CA GLU A 168 1.44 -0.06 17.61
C GLU A 168 -0.02 0.34 17.84
N LEU A 169 -0.32 0.91 19.01
CA LEU A 169 -1.67 1.34 19.35
C LEU A 169 -2.14 2.51 18.48
N MET A 170 -1.25 3.42 18.08
CA MET A 170 -1.57 4.46 17.10
C MET A 170 -1.92 3.89 15.73
N GLY A 171 -1.22 2.83 15.28
CA GLY A 171 -1.56 2.13 14.03
C GLY A 171 -2.95 1.49 14.09
N ARG A 172 -3.27 0.81 15.19
CA ARG A 172 -4.60 0.23 15.43
C ARG A 172 -5.69 1.30 15.53
N LYS A 173 -5.38 2.44 16.18
CA LYS A 173 -6.27 3.60 16.26
C LYS A 173 -6.55 4.17 14.87
N ALA A 174 -5.53 4.34 14.03
CA ALA A 174 -5.67 4.81 12.65
C ALA A 174 -6.57 3.87 11.83
N ALA A 175 -6.30 2.56 11.90
CA ALA A 175 -7.07 1.56 11.17
C ALA A 175 -8.55 1.57 11.57
N LYS A 176 -8.84 1.52 12.87
CA LYS A 176 -10.23 1.54 13.36
C LYS A 176 -10.92 2.86 13.03
N TYR A 177 -10.25 3.98 13.16
CA TYR A 177 -10.81 5.28 12.84
C TYR A 177 -11.19 5.39 11.35
N LEU A 178 -10.26 5.08 10.45
CA LEU A 178 -10.51 5.14 9.01
C LEU A 178 -11.54 4.12 8.54
N GLU A 179 -11.53 2.90 9.11
CA GLU A 179 -12.57 1.90 8.85
C GLU A 179 -13.97 2.45 9.12
N VAL A 180 -14.15 3.08 10.27
CA VAL A 180 -15.48 3.58 10.69
C VAL A 180 -15.89 4.80 9.87
N VAL A 181 -15.03 5.82 9.71
CA VAL A 181 -15.39 7.06 9.02
C VAL A 181 -15.78 6.83 7.56
N LEU A 182 -15.21 5.80 6.90
CA LEU A 182 -15.58 5.43 5.54
C LEU A 182 -16.97 4.78 5.44
N THR A 183 -17.58 4.37 6.56
CA THR A 183 -18.95 3.82 6.62
C THR A 183 -19.99 4.84 7.09
N LEU A 184 -19.55 6.00 7.57
CA LEU A 184 -20.46 7.05 8.02
C LEU A 184 -21.01 7.85 6.84
N ASP A 185 -22.26 8.31 6.99
CA ASP A 185 -22.89 9.26 6.06
C ASP A 185 -22.38 10.67 6.39
N LEU A 186 -21.24 11.03 5.81
CA LEU A 186 -20.55 12.32 5.98
C LEU A 186 -20.66 13.13 4.68
N ASN A 187 -20.76 14.44 4.80
CA ASN A 187 -20.51 15.30 3.64
C ASN A 187 -19.03 15.28 3.24
N GLU A 188 -18.72 15.84 2.07
CA GLU A 188 -17.37 15.78 1.50
C GLU A 188 -16.30 16.42 2.38
N ASP A 189 -16.59 17.60 2.93
CA ASP A 189 -15.66 18.32 3.80
C ASP A 189 -15.40 17.56 5.11
N GLU A 190 -16.46 17.03 5.73
CA GLU A 190 -16.33 16.21 6.93
C GLU A 190 -15.52 14.93 6.67
N LEU A 191 -15.73 14.29 5.52
CA LEU A 191 -14.99 13.09 5.14
C LEU A 191 -13.51 13.40 4.92
N ILE A 192 -13.19 14.51 4.26
CA ILE A 192 -11.81 14.94 4.03
C ILE A 192 -11.11 15.19 5.37
N GLU A 193 -11.72 15.95 6.27
CA GLU A 193 -11.15 16.21 7.60
C GLU A 193 -10.97 14.92 8.43
N ALA A 194 -11.94 14.00 8.35
CA ALA A 194 -11.81 12.71 9.00
C ALA A 194 -10.65 11.88 8.41
N ILE A 195 -10.48 11.87 7.10
CA ILE A 195 -9.34 11.17 6.46
C ILE A 195 -8.01 11.81 6.85
N LYS A 196 -7.92 13.14 6.93
CA LYS A 196 -6.73 13.84 7.43
C LYS A 196 -6.37 13.41 8.86
N LYS A 197 -7.36 13.38 9.74
CA LYS A 197 -7.20 12.94 11.14
C LYS A 197 -6.69 11.49 11.22
N GLY A 198 -7.29 10.59 10.44
CA GLY A 198 -6.87 9.18 10.37
C GLY A 198 -5.47 9.00 9.78
N ASN A 199 -5.13 9.74 8.72
CA ASN A 199 -3.79 9.77 8.14
C ASN A 199 -2.76 10.25 9.16
N GLY A 200 -3.07 11.31 9.93
CA GLY A 200 -2.22 11.79 11.01
C GLY A 200 -1.99 10.77 12.13
N PHE A 201 -2.96 9.90 12.45
CA PHE A 201 -2.76 8.80 13.39
C PHE A 201 -1.79 7.74 12.82
N ALA A 202 -1.94 7.40 11.55
CA ALA A 202 -1.02 6.48 10.87
C ALA A 202 0.40 7.05 10.81
N GLU A 203 0.55 8.33 10.50
CA GLU A 203 1.83 9.01 10.49
C GLU A 203 2.51 9.00 11.87
N LYS A 204 1.76 9.26 12.94
CA LYS A 204 2.29 9.16 14.32
C LYS A 204 2.76 7.74 14.64
N SER A 205 1.99 6.71 14.23
CA SER A 205 2.40 5.32 14.36
C SER A 205 3.74 5.06 13.68
N ILE A 206 3.90 5.53 12.46
CA ILE A 206 5.12 5.38 11.66
C ILE A 206 6.31 6.08 12.34
N ASN A 207 6.11 7.28 12.85
CA ASN A 207 7.18 8.05 13.50
C ASN A 207 7.65 7.42 14.81
N GLU A 208 6.74 6.81 15.58
CA GLU A 208 7.03 6.15 16.86
C GLU A 208 7.63 4.75 16.65
N SER A 209 7.07 3.95 15.73
CA SER A 209 7.48 2.55 15.53
C SER A 209 8.61 2.38 14.53
N LYS A 210 8.80 3.34 13.60
CA LYS A 210 9.81 3.29 12.54
C LYS A 210 9.75 1.94 11.77
N SER A 211 10.87 1.22 11.68
CA SER A 211 10.93 -0.09 11.01
C SER A 211 10.08 -1.19 11.68
N LYS A 212 9.58 -0.96 12.89
CA LYS A 212 8.63 -1.87 13.57
C LYS A 212 7.16 -1.53 13.30
N THR A 213 6.89 -0.57 12.43
CA THR A 213 5.51 -0.25 12.04
C THR A 213 4.90 -1.44 11.31
N GLU A 214 3.69 -1.88 11.69
CA GLU A 214 2.98 -2.95 10.97
C GLU A 214 2.80 -2.56 9.49
N PRO A 215 3.17 -3.42 8.53
CA PRO A 215 3.08 -3.11 7.09
C PRO A 215 1.67 -2.70 6.63
N ALA A 216 0.62 -3.24 7.27
CA ALA A 216 -0.76 -2.83 7.01
C ALA A 216 -1.01 -1.34 7.33
N VAL A 217 -0.31 -0.76 8.32
CA VAL A 217 -0.40 0.68 8.63
C VAL A 217 0.28 1.51 7.53
N LEU A 218 1.37 1.02 6.95
CA LEU A 218 2.03 1.67 5.81
C LEU A 218 1.12 1.71 4.58
N VAL A 219 0.40 0.60 4.30
CA VAL A 219 -0.60 0.55 3.23
C VAL A 219 -1.73 1.55 3.50
N LEU A 220 -2.27 1.57 4.70
CA LEU A 220 -3.33 2.48 5.12
C LEU A 220 -2.92 3.95 5.01
N TYR A 221 -1.68 4.26 5.40
CA TYR A 221 -1.10 5.60 5.28
C TYR A 221 -1.04 6.04 3.83
N MET A 222 -0.58 5.17 2.92
CA MET A 222 -0.53 5.49 1.49
C MET A 222 -1.92 5.59 0.85
N GLN A 223 -2.89 4.77 1.27
CA GLN A 223 -4.27 4.86 0.78
C GLN A 223 -4.90 6.20 1.16
N SER A 224 -4.77 6.62 2.41
CA SER A 224 -5.27 7.91 2.88
C SER A 224 -4.51 9.09 2.26
N THR A 225 -3.18 8.98 2.09
CA THR A 225 -2.36 9.96 1.35
C THR A 225 -2.86 10.15 -0.08
N ARG A 226 -3.08 9.04 -0.82
CA ARG A 226 -3.65 9.09 -2.18
C ARG A 226 -5.02 9.76 -2.21
N ARG A 227 -5.89 9.45 -1.24
CA ARG A 227 -7.23 10.07 -1.17
C ARG A 227 -7.13 11.56 -0.94
N LEU A 228 -6.28 12.02 -0.04
CA LEU A 228 -6.05 13.44 0.22
C LEU A 228 -5.44 14.17 -1.00
N TYR A 229 -4.59 13.50 -1.75
CA TYR A 229 -4.07 14.02 -3.02
C TYR A 229 -5.17 14.17 -4.08
N SER A 230 -6.06 13.19 -4.21
CA SER A 230 -7.15 13.22 -5.20
C SER A 230 -8.16 14.37 -4.97
N VAL A 231 -8.23 14.91 -3.77
CA VAL A 231 -9.07 16.06 -3.39
C VAL A 231 -8.26 17.35 -3.19
N HIS A 232 -7.02 17.38 -3.66
CA HIS A 232 -6.09 18.52 -3.63
C HIS A 232 -5.70 19.04 -2.23
N GLU A 233 -5.89 18.22 -1.19
CA GLU A 233 -5.42 18.54 0.17
C GLU A 233 -3.92 18.31 0.33
N TYR A 234 -3.38 17.31 -0.36
CA TYR A 234 -1.95 17.07 -0.47
C TYR A 234 -1.47 17.45 -1.86
N ASN A 235 -0.27 17.98 -1.93
CA ASN A 235 0.41 18.22 -3.20
C ASN A 235 1.24 16.96 -3.59
N GLN A 236 1.71 16.96 -4.81
CA GLN A 236 2.49 15.85 -5.36
C GLN A 236 3.78 15.58 -4.58
N THR A 237 4.49 16.62 -4.16
CA THR A 237 5.72 16.48 -3.35
C THR A 237 5.45 15.71 -2.07
N THR A 238 4.36 16.04 -1.36
CA THR A 238 3.95 15.32 -0.14
C THR A 238 3.69 13.84 -0.41
N VAL A 239 3.02 13.52 -1.52
CA VAL A 239 2.76 12.10 -1.88
C VAL A 239 4.05 11.33 -2.14
N LEU A 240 4.98 11.94 -2.89
CA LEU A 240 6.27 11.31 -3.22
C LEU A 240 7.16 11.15 -1.97
N GLU A 241 7.19 12.14 -1.09
CA GLU A 241 7.93 12.06 0.18
C GLU A 241 7.35 10.97 1.11
N ASN A 242 6.03 10.88 1.22
CA ASN A 242 5.36 9.84 1.98
C ASN A 242 5.66 8.45 1.40
N TYR A 243 5.64 8.32 0.08
CA TYR A 243 5.98 7.06 -0.59
C TYR A 243 7.45 6.67 -0.34
N GLU A 244 8.40 7.60 -0.49
CA GLU A 244 9.82 7.34 -0.20
C GLU A 244 10.05 6.88 1.24
N LYS A 245 9.39 7.55 2.20
CA LYS A 245 9.42 7.18 3.63
C LYS A 245 8.93 5.75 3.84
N VAL A 246 7.78 5.41 3.26
CA VAL A 246 7.18 4.08 3.37
C VAL A 246 8.06 3.02 2.73
N MET A 247 8.57 3.26 1.53
CA MET A 247 9.46 2.32 0.84
C MET A 247 10.77 2.09 1.59
N SER A 248 11.33 3.13 2.22
CA SER A 248 12.52 2.98 3.06
C SER A 248 12.28 2.04 4.24
N LEU A 249 11.11 2.14 4.87
CA LEU A 249 10.75 1.27 6.00
C LEU A 249 10.49 -0.17 5.54
N LEU A 250 9.84 -0.38 4.40
CA LEU A 250 9.65 -1.71 3.82
C LEU A 250 10.97 -2.36 3.43
N ASP A 251 11.91 -1.60 2.85
CA ASP A 251 13.26 -2.09 2.52
C ASP A 251 14.01 -2.57 3.79
N GLU A 252 13.80 -1.93 4.94
CA GLU A 252 14.33 -2.40 6.23
C GLU A 252 13.62 -3.65 6.71
N GLN A 253 12.29 -3.68 6.63
CA GLN A 253 11.44 -4.78 7.10
C GLN A 253 11.64 -6.07 6.29
N THR A 254 11.94 -5.98 5.01
CA THR A 254 12.26 -7.18 4.19
C THR A 254 13.55 -7.88 4.61
N LYS A 255 14.39 -7.22 5.42
CA LYS A 255 15.63 -7.80 5.99
C LYS A 255 15.39 -8.39 7.40
N ASP A 256 14.23 -8.15 8.00
CA ASP A 256 13.83 -8.62 9.32
C ASP A 256 13.00 -9.91 9.19
N GLU A 257 13.44 -11.02 9.81
CA GLU A 257 12.80 -12.33 9.67
C GLU A 257 11.33 -12.34 10.13
N GLU A 258 10.96 -11.52 11.13
CA GLU A 258 9.59 -11.46 11.67
C GLU A 258 8.64 -10.63 10.79
N MET A 259 9.19 -9.62 10.09
CA MET A 259 8.39 -8.66 9.32
C MET A 259 8.40 -8.96 7.81
N LYS A 260 9.36 -9.73 7.32
CA LYS A 260 9.64 -9.97 5.91
C LYS A 260 8.40 -10.36 5.11
N GLU A 261 7.70 -11.41 5.52
CA GLU A 261 6.54 -11.92 4.79
C GLU A 261 5.43 -10.87 4.64
N LYS A 262 5.14 -10.14 5.74
CA LYS A 262 4.13 -9.07 5.74
C LYS A 262 4.58 -7.88 4.88
N ALA A 263 5.86 -7.53 4.90
CA ALA A 263 6.42 -6.45 4.11
C ALA A 263 6.38 -6.78 2.61
N GLU A 264 6.73 -8.02 2.23
CA GLU A 264 6.63 -8.51 0.86
C GLU A 264 5.18 -8.52 0.33
N GLN A 265 4.19 -8.79 1.19
CA GLN A 265 2.77 -8.70 0.84
C GLN A 265 2.28 -7.24 0.70
N ALA A 266 2.81 -6.33 1.50
CA ALA A 266 2.42 -4.91 1.47
C ALA A 266 3.03 -4.16 0.27
N LEU A 267 4.22 -4.54 -0.17
CA LEU A 267 4.96 -3.89 -1.24
C LEU A 267 4.14 -3.70 -2.53
N PRO A 268 3.56 -4.75 -3.14
CA PRO A 268 2.80 -4.60 -4.39
C PRO A 268 1.55 -3.73 -4.21
N LEU A 269 0.93 -3.73 -3.01
CA LEU A 269 -0.23 -2.89 -2.72
C LEU A 269 0.15 -1.40 -2.71
N ILE A 270 1.27 -1.06 -2.07
CA ILE A 270 1.77 0.32 -2.01
C ILE A 270 2.20 0.79 -3.40
N GLU A 271 2.84 -0.08 -4.18
CA GLU A 271 3.20 0.19 -5.57
C GLU A 271 1.96 0.49 -6.43
N GLN A 272 0.92 -0.30 -6.33
CA GLN A 272 -0.35 -0.07 -7.02
C GLN A 272 -1.03 1.25 -6.59
N ILE A 273 -0.95 1.61 -5.31
CA ILE A 273 -1.51 2.86 -4.79
C ILE A 273 -0.81 4.07 -5.42
N ILE A 274 0.52 4.08 -5.48
CA ILE A 274 1.28 5.21 -6.03
C ILE A 274 1.12 5.32 -7.55
N GLU A 275 1.15 4.21 -8.28
CA GLU A 275 0.91 4.17 -9.71
C GLU A 275 -0.49 4.70 -10.07
N GLY A 276 -1.51 4.27 -9.32
CA GLY A 276 -2.89 4.74 -9.51
C GLY A 276 -3.17 6.14 -8.95
N SER A 277 -2.20 6.82 -8.35
CA SER A 277 -2.39 8.17 -7.79
C SER A 277 -2.29 9.28 -8.85
N GLY A 278 -1.56 9.06 -9.94
CA GLY A 278 -1.18 10.09 -10.90
C GLY A 278 -0.06 11.02 -10.42
N ALA A 279 0.56 10.72 -9.26
CA ALA A 279 1.65 11.54 -8.70
C ALA A 279 3.03 11.26 -9.32
N LEU A 280 3.15 10.23 -10.17
CA LEU A 280 4.40 9.82 -10.81
C LEU A 280 4.57 10.49 -12.19
N ASP A 281 4.41 11.81 -12.31
CA ASP A 281 4.77 12.49 -13.55
C ASP A 281 6.26 12.88 -13.60
N CYS A 282 6.83 12.84 -14.81
CA CYS A 282 8.26 13.02 -15.03
C CYS A 282 8.77 14.40 -14.65
N GLU A 283 8.03 15.46 -14.94
CA GLU A 283 8.47 16.84 -14.73
C GLU A 283 8.61 17.16 -13.23
N SER A 284 7.62 16.78 -12.44
CA SER A 284 7.62 17.01 -11.00
C SER A 284 8.66 16.17 -10.27
N MET A 285 8.84 14.90 -10.69
CA MET A 285 9.92 14.07 -10.17
C MET A 285 11.30 14.64 -10.50
N GLU A 286 11.50 15.12 -11.74
CA GLU A 286 12.76 15.75 -12.12
C GLU A 286 13.06 16.98 -11.28
N LYS A 287 12.07 17.84 -11.08
CA LYS A 287 12.21 19.04 -10.24
C LYS A 287 12.60 18.72 -8.80
N MET A 288 11.90 17.76 -8.20
CA MET A 288 12.13 17.34 -6.81
C MET A 288 13.50 16.65 -6.66
N TYR A 289 13.79 15.66 -7.50
CA TYR A 289 15.01 14.87 -7.37
C TYR A 289 16.26 15.60 -7.84
N SER A 290 16.14 16.57 -8.76
CA SER A 290 17.27 17.43 -9.15
C SER A 290 17.83 18.21 -7.95
N ALA A 291 16.95 18.72 -7.08
CA ALA A 291 17.36 19.42 -5.86
C ALA A 291 18.07 18.45 -4.89
N LYS A 292 17.44 17.30 -4.61
CA LYS A 292 17.98 16.26 -3.70
C LYS A 292 19.34 15.71 -4.19
N PHE A 293 19.47 15.46 -5.49
CA PHE A 293 20.71 14.95 -6.08
C PHE A 293 21.86 15.99 -6.01
N LYS A 294 21.55 17.26 -6.23
CA LYS A 294 22.53 18.36 -6.08
C LYS A 294 23.02 18.52 -4.64
N GLU A 295 22.15 18.33 -3.67
CA GLU A 295 22.47 18.42 -2.25
C GLU A 295 23.38 17.28 -1.81
N ASN A 296 23.09 16.05 -2.21
CA ASN A 296 23.85 14.86 -1.81
C ASN A 296 24.23 13.96 -3.01
N PRO A 297 25.15 14.40 -3.91
CA PRO A 297 25.43 13.71 -5.16
C PRO A 297 26.23 12.41 -4.99
N ASN A 298 26.66 12.08 -3.78
CA ASN A 298 27.41 10.86 -3.47
C ASN A 298 26.63 9.87 -2.59
N ASP A 299 25.39 10.16 -2.26
CA ASP A 299 24.52 9.25 -1.51
C ASP A 299 23.97 8.16 -2.44
N VAL A 300 24.62 6.99 -2.39
CA VAL A 300 24.32 5.82 -3.23
C VAL A 300 22.89 5.34 -3.02
N ASP A 301 22.44 5.25 -1.77
CA ASP A 301 21.09 4.74 -1.45
C ASP A 301 20.02 5.70 -1.95
N GLN A 302 20.24 7.00 -1.81
CA GLN A 302 19.34 8.02 -2.33
C GLN A 302 19.30 7.98 -3.87
N ILE A 303 20.43 7.85 -4.55
CA ILE A 303 20.48 7.73 -6.01
C ILE A 303 19.71 6.49 -6.49
N LYS A 304 19.92 5.33 -5.85
CA LYS A 304 19.18 4.09 -6.17
C LYS A 304 17.69 4.26 -6.02
N LYS A 305 17.23 4.90 -4.95
CA LYS A 305 15.79 5.19 -4.71
C LYS A 305 15.22 6.09 -5.81
N MET A 306 15.90 7.18 -6.15
CA MET A 306 15.47 8.10 -7.20
C MET A 306 15.40 7.40 -8.57
N LEU A 307 16.42 6.63 -8.95
CA LEU A 307 16.44 5.87 -10.21
C LEU A 307 15.34 4.83 -10.27
N ARG A 308 15.00 4.17 -9.15
CA ARG A 308 13.87 3.23 -9.07
C ARG A 308 12.54 3.93 -9.37
N MET A 309 12.34 5.15 -8.85
CA MET A 309 11.15 5.96 -9.12
C MET A 309 11.02 6.34 -10.58
N PHE A 310 12.08 6.84 -11.19
CA PHE A 310 12.08 7.19 -12.61
C PHE A 310 11.81 5.96 -13.51
N ARG A 311 12.38 4.81 -13.15
CA ARG A 311 12.13 3.55 -13.87
C ARG A 311 10.67 3.11 -13.81
N LYS A 312 10.05 3.17 -12.60
CA LYS A 312 8.64 2.85 -12.42
C LYS A 312 7.71 3.72 -13.25
N SER A 313 8.03 4.99 -13.36
CA SER A 313 7.24 5.96 -14.13
C SER A 313 7.57 5.95 -15.62
N ASN A 314 8.47 5.07 -16.06
CA ASN A 314 9.03 5.05 -17.40
C ASN A 314 9.54 6.43 -17.85
N CYS A 315 10.09 7.20 -16.88
CA CYS A 315 10.62 8.53 -17.10
C CYS A 315 12.11 8.45 -17.40
N GLU A 316 12.48 9.05 -18.52
CA GLU A 316 13.86 9.13 -18.96
C GLU A 316 14.19 10.59 -19.29
N ASN A 317 15.18 11.15 -18.61
CA ASN A 317 15.66 12.52 -18.77
C ASN A 317 17.15 12.64 -18.44
N ASP A 318 17.73 13.82 -18.59
CA ASP A 318 19.15 14.05 -18.35
C ASP A 318 19.56 13.86 -16.88
N LEU A 319 18.64 14.03 -15.94
CA LEU A 319 18.88 13.75 -14.53
C LEU A 319 19.07 12.25 -14.29
N VAL A 320 18.26 11.40 -14.91
CA VAL A 320 18.41 9.93 -14.85
C VAL A 320 19.77 9.50 -15.40
N VAL A 321 20.18 10.09 -16.51
CA VAL A 321 21.51 9.87 -17.10
C VAL A 321 22.61 10.22 -16.11
N SER A 322 22.57 11.43 -15.55
CA SER A 322 23.59 11.93 -14.59
C SER A 322 23.67 11.09 -13.33
N MET A 323 22.51 10.67 -12.79
CA MET A 323 22.43 9.79 -11.63
C MET A 323 22.97 8.39 -11.93
N SER A 324 22.66 7.82 -13.10
CA SER A 324 23.14 6.50 -13.52
C SER A 324 24.67 6.47 -13.69
N GLU A 325 25.23 7.49 -14.35
CA GLU A 325 26.68 7.63 -14.47
C GLU A 325 27.37 7.78 -13.10
N LYS A 326 26.74 8.53 -12.21
CA LYS A 326 27.28 8.75 -10.87
C LYS A 326 27.22 7.47 -10.03
N LEU A 327 26.08 6.77 -10.06
CA LEU A 327 25.90 5.50 -9.35
C LEU A 327 26.93 4.46 -9.82
N TYR A 328 27.10 4.30 -11.13
CA TYR A 328 28.05 3.33 -11.65
C TYR A 328 29.50 3.63 -11.24
N LYS A 329 29.87 4.93 -11.14
CA LYS A 329 31.21 5.32 -10.66
C LYS A 329 31.40 5.06 -9.16
N LEU A 330 30.36 5.20 -8.36
CA LEU A 330 30.43 5.02 -6.90
C LEU A 330 30.32 3.55 -6.49
N GLU A 331 29.44 2.81 -7.15
CA GLU A 331 29.13 1.42 -6.85
C GLU A 331 28.87 0.65 -8.15
N PRO A 332 29.91 0.13 -8.81
CA PRO A 332 29.72 -0.80 -9.92
C PRO A 332 28.97 -2.05 -9.45
N SER A 333 27.83 -2.33 -10.06
CA SER A 333 26.96 -3.47 -9.74
C SER A 333 26.09 -3.84 -10.94
N ALA A 334 25.45 -4.99 -10.91
CA ALA A 334 24.50 -5.41 -11.95
C ALA A 334 23.41 -4.36 -12.19
N GLU A 335 22.82 -3.79 -11.12
CA GLU A 335 21.80 -2.74 -11.23
C GLU A 335 22.36 -1.44 -11.83
N SER A 336 23.53 -1.00 -11.37
CA SER A 336 24.15 0.22 -11.91
C SER A 336 24.60 0.03 -13.37
N ALA A 337 25.08 -1.17 -13.75
CA ALA A 337 25.37 -1.50 -15.13
C ALA A 337 24.12 -1.49 -16.01
N TYR A 338 23.02 -2.07 -15.54
CA TYR A 338 21.74 -2.02 -16.23
C TYR A 338 21.24 -0.59 -16.48
N ASN A 339 21.33 0.29 -15.47
CA ASN A 339 20.96 1.70 -15.63
C ASN A 339 21.86 2.39 -16.68
N MET A 340 23.15 2.06 -16.73
CA MET A 340 24.06 2.54 -17.78
C MET A 340 23.68 2.01 -19.15
N ALA A 341 23.29 0.73 -19.27
CA ALA A 341 22.85 0.15 -20.54
C ALA A 341 21.63 0.92 -21.11
N ARG A 342 20.63 1.17 -20.28
CA ARG A 342 19.44 1.96 -20.67
C ARG A 342 19.78 3.39 -21.05
N MET A 343 20.70 4.02 -20.32
CA MET A 343 21.19 5.35 -20.65
C MET A 343 21.82 5.39 -22.05
N PHE A 344 22.73 4.44 -22.38
CA PHE A 344 23.36 4.39 -23.68
C PHE A 344 22.37 4.03 -24.80
N LEU A 345 21.38 3.18 -24.51
CA LEU A 345 20.27 2.91 -25.42
C LEU A 345 19.53 4.20 -25.81
N LYS A 346 19.22 5.06 -24.84
CA LYS A 346 18.59 6.35 -25.09
C LYS A 346 19.43 7.30 -25.93
N LYS A 347 20.76 7.24 -25.76
CA LYS A 347 21.70 8.02 -26.57
C LYS A 347 21.95 7.41 -27.95
N GLU A 348 21.26 6.32 -28.31
CA GLU A 348 21.46 5.54 -29.53
C GLU A 348 22.88 4.96 -29.65
N GLU A 349 23.63 4.89 -28.54
CA GLU A 349 24.96 4.30 -28.46
C GLU A 349 24.85 2.79 -28.22
N ASN A 350 24.30 2.06 -29.20
CA ASN A 350 23.89 0.67 -29.06
C ASN A 350 25.04 -0.27 -28.64
N GLU A 351 26.25 -0.07 -29.12
CA GLU A 351 27.40 -0.91 -28.75
C GLU A 351 27.70 -0.82 -27.27
N LYS A 352 27.71 0.41 -26.72
CA LYS A 352 27.92 0.60 -25.27
C LYS A 352 26.73 0.05 -24.47
N ALA A 353 25.52 0.22 -24.97
CA ALA A 353 24.35 -0.37 -24.31
C ALA A 353 24.52 -1.90 -24.20
N PHE A 354 24.98 -2.59 -25.25
CA PHE A 354 25.25 -4.03 -25.17
C PHE A 354 26.34 -4.38 -24.16
N GLU A 355 27.45 -3.63 -24.11
CA GLU A 355 28.53 -3.87 -23.15
C GLU A 355 28.01 -3.81 -21.70
N TYR A 356 27.16 -2.84 -21.42
CA TYR A 356 26.62 -2.65 -20.08
C TYR A 356 25.48 -3.64 -19.75
N TYR A 357 24.65 -4.04 -20.72
CA TYR A 357 23.72 -5.17 -20.53
C TYR A 357 24.48 -6.46 -20.23
N GLU A 358 25.61 -6.70 -20.91
CA GLU A 358 26.45 -7.88 -20.67
C GLU A 358 27.00 -7.91 -19.25
N LYS A 359 27.50 -6.80 -18.74
CA LYS A 359 27.89 -6.67 -17.34
C LYS A 359 26.74 -6.93 -16.40
N ALA A 360 25.57 -6.32 -16.68
CA ALA A 360 24.39 -6.45 -15.86
C ALA A 360 23.94 -7.91 -15.73
N TYR A 361 23.69 -8.64 -16.84
CA TYR A 361 23.22 -10.02 -16.74
C TYR A 361 24.27 -11.01 -16.27
N ASN A 362 25.57 -10.72 -16.41
CA ASN A 362 26.63 -11.59 -15.89
C ASN A 362 26.77 -11.47 -14.36
N GLU A 363 26.60 -10.27 -13.81
CA GLU A 363 26.76 -10.00 -12.38
C GLU A 363 25.46 -10.20 -11.58
N GLU A 364 24.28 -10.23 -12.23
CA GLU A 364 23.00 -10.37 -11.56
C GLU A 364 22.80 -11.78 -10.99
N THR A 365 22.38 -11.82 -9.72
CA THR A 365 22.08 -13.08 -8.99
C THR A 365 20.59 -13.37 -8.86
N ASN A 366 19.75 -12.33 -8.93
CA ASN A 366 18.30 -12.50 -8.95
C ASN A 366 17.83 -12.98 -10.34
N ASN A 367 17.23 -14.15 -10.40
CA ASN A 367 16.82 -14.77 -11.64
C ASN A 367 15.78 -13.93 -12.42
N ASP A 368 14.85 -13.26 -11.77
CA ASP A 368 13.84 -12.44 -12.43
C ASP A 368 14.47 -11.21 -13.11
N LEU A 369 15.35 -10.52 -12.39
CA LEU A 369 16.09 -9.38 -12.94
C LEU A 369 17.05 -9.82 -14.05
N LYS A 370 17.75 -10.91 -13.85
CA LYS A 370 18.66 -11.47 -14.84
C LYS A 370 17.96 -11.82 -16.15
N ALA A 371 16.80 -12.46 -16.06
CA ALA A 371 15.98 -12.77 -17.23
C ALA A 371 15.50 -11.50 -17.94
N THR A 372 15.13 -10.45 -17.18
CA THR A 372 14.75 -9.16 -17.73
C THR A 372 15.90 -8.49 -18.48
N TYR A 373 17.12 -8.52 -17.93
CA TYR A 373 18.31 -7.93 -18.58
C TYR A 373 18.65 -8.66 -19.90
N TYR A 374 18.54 -9.99 -19.92
CA TYR A 374 18.70 -10.78 -21.16
C TYR A 374 17.62 -10.44 -22.18
N TYR A 375 16.37 -10.29 -21.76
CA TYR A 375 15.25 -9.94 -22.63
C TYR A 375 15.42 -8.56 -23.26
N GLU A 376 15.78 -7.54 -22.48
CA GLU A 376 15.99 -6.18 -23.00
C GLU A 376 17.19 -6.12 -23.96
N ALA A 377 18.28 -6.83 -23.64
CA ALA A 377 19.42 -6.97 -24.55
C ALA A 377 19.04 -7.69 -25.85
N ALA A 378 18.16 -8.71 -25.79
CA ALA A 378 17.64 -9.40 -26.96
C ALA A 378 16.75 -8.49 -27.84
N ALA A 379 15.90 -7.69 -27.22
CA ALA A 379 15.06 -6.71 -27.93
C ALA A 379 15.93 -5.66 -28.66
N LEU A 380 16.97 -5.15 -28.00
CA LEU A 380 17.94 -4.25 -28.63
C LEU A 380 18.66 -4.92 -29.79
N ALA A 381 19.06 -6.19 -29.65
CA ALA A 381 19.71 -6.94 -30.74
C ALA A 381 18.76 -7.12 -31.93
N LEU A 382 17.47 -7.39 -31.69
CA LEU A 382 16.46 -7.48 -32.74
C LEU A 382 16.30 -6.15 -33.47
N GLN A 383 16.20 -5.03 -32.75
CA GLN A 383 16.11 -3.69 -33.35
C GLN A 383 17.31 -3.35 -34.26
N ASN A 384 18.47 -3.88 -33.91
CA ASN A 384 19.68 -3.70 -34.72
C ASN A 384 19.90 -4.81 -35.75
N ASN A 385 18.87 -5.60 -36.10
CA ASN A 385 18.90 -6.71 -37.03
C ASN A 385 20.00 -7.78 -36.75
N MET A 386 20.40 -7.91 -35.47
CA MET A 386 21.35 -8.91 -35.01
C MET A 386 20.62 -10.21 -34.61
N LEU A 387 19.91 -10.82 -35.58
CA LEU A 387 18.90 -11.87 -35.31
C LEU A 387 19.44 -13.06 -34.53
N GLN A 388 20.63 -13.55 -34.83
CA GLN A 388 21.23 -14.67 -34.10
C GLN A 388 21.53 -14.32 -32.65
N ARG A 389 22.11 -13.14 -32.40
CA ARG A 389 22.39 -12.64 -31.05
C ARG A 389 21.09 -12.42 -30.27
N ALA A 390 20.07 -11.84 -30.90
CA ALA A 390 18.77 -11.63 -30.31
C ALA A 390 18.14 -12.96 -29.84
N ARG A 391 18.15 -13.99 -30.71
CA ARG A 391 17.66 -15.31 -30.36
C ARG A 391 18.39 -15.90 -29.17
N ASP A 392 19.72 -15.87 -29.17
CA ASP A 392 20.53 -16.48 -28.13
C ASP A 392 20.29 -15.83 -26.76
N LEU A 393 20.21 -14.49 -26.73
CA LEU A 393 19.85 -13.75 -25.53
C LEU A 393 18.42 -14.04 -25.06
N ALA A 394 17.44 -14.04 -25.94
CA ALA A 394 16.04 -14.34 -25.60
C ALA A 394 15.89 -15.79 -25.06
N LYS A 395 16.63 -16.75 -25.62
CA LYS A 395 16.67 -18.11 -25.10
C LYS A 395 17.30 -18.20 -23.71
N GLN A 396 18.27 -17.39 -23.39
CA GLN A 396 18.79 -17.31 -22.02
C GLN A 396 17.72 -16.77 -21.05
N ALA A 397 16.94 -15.77 -21.45
CA ALA A 397 15.85 -15.24 -20.65
C ALA A 397 14.84 -16.33 -20.27
N VAL A 398 14.33 -17.10 -21.27
CA VAL A 398 13.35 -18.19 -21.00
C VAL A 398 13.96 -19.43 -20.31
N LYS A 399 15.26 -19.64 -20.43
CA LYS A 399 15.97 -20.68 -19.69
C LYS A 399 16.04 -20.36 -18.20
N ILE A 400 16.20 -19.10 -17.84
CA ILE A 400 16.27 -18.63 -16.45
C ILE A 400 14.86 -18.52 -15.87
N LYS A 401 13.92 -17.95 -16.63
CA LYS A 401 12.52 -17.74 -16.26
C LYS A 401 11.60 -18.37 -17.28
N SER A 402 11.18 -19.62 -17.01
CA SER A 402 10.44 -20.45 -17.95
C SER A 402 8.99 -20.00 -18.21
N ASP A 403 8.45 -19.10 -17.39
CA ASP A 403 7.13 -18.48 -17.51
C ASP A 403 7.17 -17.06 -18.12
N TYR A 404 8.32 -16.64 -18.65
CA TYR A 404 8.50 -15.31 -19.26
C TYR A 404 7.91 -15.27 -20.66
N CYS A 405 6.60 -15.07 -20.75
CA CYS A 405 5.86 -15.16 -22.01
C CYS A 405 6.31 -14.13 -23.06
N GLU A 406 6.69 -12.91 -22.66
CA GLU A 406 7.19 -11.87 -23.57
C GLU A 406 8.48 -12.28 -24.26
N ALA A 407 9.33 -13.05 -23.59
CA ALA A 407 10.56 -13.55 -24.19
C ALA A 407 10.28 -14.65 -25.22
N TYR A 408 9.25 -15.50 -25.02
CA TYR A 408 8.80 -16.43 -26.06
C TYR A 408 8.20 -15.68 -27.26
N MET A 409 7.43 -14.61 -27.03
CA MET A 409 6.93 -13.74 -28.09
C MET A 409 8.08 -13.17 -28.92
N LEU A 410 9.11 -12.67 -28.24
CA LEU A 410 10.29 -12.10 -28.90
C LEU A 410 11.03 -13.14 -29.75
N ILE A 411 11.19 -14.38 -29.27
CA ILE A 411 11.82 -15.46 -30.07
C ILE A 411 10.99 -15.72 -31.33
N GLY A 412 9.67 -15.80 -31.21
CA GLY A 412 8.78 -15.94 -32.36
C GLY A 412 8.95 -14.82 -33.41
N GLU A 413 9.04 -13.56 -32.95
CA GLU A 413 9.30 -12.41 -33.84
C GLU A 413 10.67 -12.51 -34.51
N ILE A 414 11.72 -12.89 -33.78
CA ILE A 414 13.07 -13.05 -34.33
C ILE A 414 13.07 -14.06 -35.47
N TYR A 415 12.42 -15.21 -35.28
CA TYR A 415 12.32 -16.22 -36.34
C TYR A 415 11.45 -15.73 -37.51
N GLY A 416 10.32 -15.08 -37.21
CA GLY A 416 9.46 -14.50 -38.27
C GLY A 416 10.22 -13.51 -39.15
N GLN A 417 11.04 -12.63 -38.57
CA GLN A 417 11.87 -11.68 -39.31
C GLN A 417 13.00 -12.35 -40.08
N SER A 418 13.55 -13.45 -39.57
CA SER A 418 14.68 -14.14 -40.16
C SER A 418 14.32 -14.87 -41.49
N SER A 419 13.03 -15.13 -41.73
CA SER A 419 12.59 -15.91 -42.90
C SER A 419 13.10 -15.37 -44.24
N LYS A 420 13.15 -14.04 -44.39
CA LYS A 420 13.58 -13.37 -45.63
C LYS A 420 15.04 -13.63 -46.00
N GLU A 421 15.89 -13.77 -45.02
CA GLU A 421 17.34 -13.93 -45.15
C GLU A 421 17.79 -15.39 -44.96
N TYR A 422 16.86 -16.29 -44.59
CA TYR A 422 17.17 -17.66 -44.22
C TYR A 422 17.62 -18.51 -45.41
N SER A 423 16.91 -18.45 -46.51
CA SER A 423 17.19 -19.26 -47.71
C SER A 423 16.71 -18.53 -49.01
N SER A 424 17.32 -18.86 -50.14
CA SER A 424 16.82 -18.46 -51.47
C SER A 424 15.61 -19.30 -51.92
N ASP A 425 15.39 -20.46 -51.33
CA ASP A 425 14.24 -21.35 -51.59
C ASP A 425 13.01 -20.86 -50.80
N ASP A 426 11.87 -20.64 -51.51
CA ASP A 426 10.66 -20.11 -50.90
C ASP A 426 10.05 -21.05 -49.86
N PHE A 427 10.12 -22.36 -50.10
CA PHE A 427 9.65 -23.35 -49.14
C PHE A 427 10.46 -23.30 -47.88
N GLU A 428 11.79 -23.36 -47.99
CA GLU A 428 12.69 -23.28 -46.82
C GLU A 428 12.45 -22.00 -46.04
N ARG A 429 12.25 -20.85 -46.70
CA ARG A 429 11.87 -19.60 -46.00
C ARG A 429 10.56 -19.72 -45.21
N SER A 430 9.59 -20.42 -45.80
CA SER A 430 8.28 -20.59 -45.17
C SER A 430 8.30 -21.54 -44.00
N THR A 431 9.24 -22.52 -43.95
CA THR A 431 9.36 -23.42 -42.81
C THR A 431 9.81 -22.71 -41.52
N VAL A 432 10.48 -21.57 -41.65
CA VAL A 432 10.88 -20.76 -40.48
C VAL A 432 9.65 -20.26 -39.68
N PHE A 433 8.52 -20.03 -40.39
CA PHE A 433 7.28 -19.62 -39.73
C PHE A 433 6.68 -20.72 -38.84
N TRP A 434 6.92 -22.01 -39.15
CA TRP A 434 6.52 -23.12 -38.24
C TRP A 434 7.19 -22.98 -36.89
N VAL A 435 8.51 -22.72 -36.87
CA VAL A 435 9.27 -22.51 -35.64
C VAL A 435 8.77 -21.24 -34.90
N ALA A 436 8.55 -20.16 -35.63
CA ALA A 436 8.02 -18.92 -35.05
C ALA A 436 6.68 -19.14 -34.32
N VAL A 437 5.77 -19.89 -34.99
CA VAL A 437 4.44 -20.20 -34.44
C VAL A 437 4.53 -21.13 -33.22
N ASP A 438 5.46 -22.07 -33.18
CA ASP A 438 5.67 -22.90 -31.99
C ASP A 438 6.00 -22.06 -30.76
N TYR A 439 6.83 -21.03 -30.91
CA TYR A 439 7.15 -20.12 -29.82
C TYR A 439 5.96 -19.20 -29.46
N PHE A 440 5.17 -18.75 -30.41
CA PHE A 440 3.93 -18.03 -30.11
C PHE A 440 2.89 -18.91 -29.41
N LYS A 441 2.73 -20.17 -29.83
CA LYS A 441 1.86 -21.14 -29.13
C LYS A 441 2.32 -21.37 -27.68
N LYS A 442 3.62 -21.41 -27.46
CA LYS A 442 4.18 -21.50 -26.11
C LYS A 442 3.90 -20.24 -25.30
N ALA A 443 4.03 -19.05 -25.86
CA ALA A 443 3.64 -17.79 -25.22
C ALA A 443 2.13 -17.75 -24.92
N ALA A 444 1.28 -18.28 -25.80
CA ALA A 444 -0.17 -18.34 -25.61
C ALA A 444 -0.62 -19.25 -24.45
N SER A 445 0.25 -20.13 -23.96
CA SER A 445 -0.05 -20.95 -22.77
C SER A 445 -0.07 -20.13 -21.47
N PHE A 446 0.47 -18.91 -21.46
CA PHE A 446 0.48 -17.98 -20.36
C PHE A 446 -0.61 -16.93 -20.51
N GLU A 447 -1.43 -16.73 -19.49
CA GLU A 447 -2.63 -15.88 -19.57
C GLU A 447 -2.29 -14.42 -19.98
N ASN A 448 -1.18 -13.88 -19.48
CA ASN A 448 -0.75 -12.51 -19.75
C ASN A 448 -0.45 -12.22 -21.23
N CYS A 449 0.06 -13.21 -21.97
CA CYS A 449 0.40 -13.06 -23.40
C CYS A 449 -0.61 -13.73 -24.34
N LYS A 450 -1.60 -14.44 -23.84
CA LYS A 450 -2.48 -15.33 -24.60
C LYS A 450 -3.18 -14.68 -25.79
N SER A 451 -3.72 -13.50 -25.58
CA SER A 451 -4.44 -12.76 -26.63
C SER A 451 -3.50 -12.39 -27.79
N ASP A 452 -2.38 -11.77 -27.46
CA ASP A 452 -1.42 -11.25 -28.43
C ASP A 452 -0.70 -12.39 -29.16
N ALA A 453 -0.32 -13.43 -28.40
CA ALA A 453 0.29 -14.62 -28.96
C ALA A 453 -0.63 -15.33 -29.96
N ASN A 454 -1.92 -15.50 -29.65
CA ASN A 454 -2.88 -16.08 -30.59
C ASN A 454 -3.09 -15.22 -31.83
N ASN A 455 -3.00 -13.90 -31.74
CA ASN A 455 -3.02 -13.01 -32.89
C ASN A 455 -1.79 -13.25 -33.79
N LYS A 456 -0.61 -13.39 -33.17
CA LYS A 456 0.64 -13.70 -33.89
C LYS A 456 0.60 -15.08 -34.53
N VAL A 457 0.07 -16.11 -33.83
CA VAL A 457 -0.13 -17.44 -34.40
C VAL A 457 -0.93 -17.34 -35.70
N ARG A 458 -2.13 -16.72 -35.66
CA ARG A 458 -2.98 -16.57 -36.87
C ARG A 458 -2.30 -15.79 -38.00
N PHE A 459 -1.55 -14.77 -37.64
CA PHE A 459 -0.82 -13.97 -38.64
C PHE A 459 0.27 -14.80 -39.31
N TYR A 460 1.11 -15.48 -38.57
CA TYR A 460 2.23 -16.22 -39.14
C TYR A 460 1.83 -17.56 -39.79
N GLU A 461 0.74 -18.21 -39.34
CA GLU A 461 0.19 -19.39 -40.04
C GLU A 461 -0.24 -19.09 -41.48
N SER A 462 -0.58 -17.83 -41.80
CA SER A 462 -0.90 -17.44 -43.18
C SER A 462 0.30 -17.46 -44.17
N TYR A 463 1.51 -17.56 -43.61
CA TYR A 463 2.76 -17.66 -44.43
C TYR A 463 3.31 -19.08 -44.52
N TYR A 464 2.58 -20.07 -44.02
CA TYR A 464 2.98 -21.46 -44.13
C TYR A 464 3.05 -21.89 -45.61
N PRO A 465 3.98 -22.79 -45.97
CA PRO A 465 3.96 -23.40 -47.31
C PRO A 465 2.65 -24.14 -47.55
N SER A 466 2.23 -24.23 -48.79
CA SER A 466 1.04 -25.00 -49.14
C SER A 466 1.22 -26.50 -48.81
N LYS A 467 0.10 -27.20 -48.58
CA LYS A 467 0.15 -28.66 -48.33
C LYS A 467 0.72 -29.41 -49.55
N ASP A 468 0.48 -28.91 -50.76
CA ASP A 468 1.01 -29.54 -51.99
C ASP A 468 2.54 -29.36 -52.03
N GLU A 469 3.08 -28.21 -51.73
CA GLU A 469 4.54 -27.99 -51.66
C GLU A 469 5.21 -28.85 -50.60
N ALA A 470 4.61 -28.96 -49.42
CA ALA A 470 5.11 -29.82 -48.34
C ALA A 470 5.10 -31.31 -48.81
N PHE A 471 4.02 -31.77 -49.45
CA PHE A 471 3.89 -33.15 -49.96
C PHE A 471 4.95 -33.42 -51.03
N PHE A 472 5.22 -32.52 -51.95
CA PHE A 472 6.28 -32.69 -52.97
C PHE A 472 7.69 -32.80 -52.34
N ARG A 473 7.86 -32.30 -51.12
CA ARG A 473 9.09 -32.42 -50.32
C ARG A 473 9.08 -33.64 -49.37
N SER A 474 8.10 -34.54 -49.53
CA SER A 474 7.91 -35.72 -48.69
C SER A 474 7.64 -35.44 -47.20
N LEU A 475 6.95 -34.31 -46.94
CA LEU A 475 6.53 -33.88 -45.59
C LEU A 475 5.00 -33.96 -45.51
N ASN A 476 4.51 -34.67 -44.49
CA ASN A 476 3.09 -34.72 -44.16
C ASN A 476 2.80 -33.94 -42.89
N GLU A 477 1.53 -33.55 -42.71
CA GLU A 477 1.10 -32.89 -41.49
C GLU A 477 1.40 -33.74 -40.27
N GLY A 478 2.16 -33.20 -39.31
CA GLY A 478 2.60 -33.88 -38.09
C GLY A 478 4.00 -34.53 -38.20
N ASP A 479 4.63 -34.49 -39.39
CA ASP A 479 6.02 -34.92 -39.48
C ASP A 479 6.96 -33.90 -38.80
N SER A 480 8.04 -34.41 -38.22
CA SER A 480 9.07 -33.53 -37.66
C SER A 480 9.95 -32.95 -38.76
N HIS A 481 10.08 -31.65 -38.80
CA HIS A 481 10.98 -30.96 -39.73
C HIS A 481 12.01 -30.11 -38.92
N THR A 482 13.27 -30.20 -39.34
CA THR A 482 14.34 -29.40 -38.73
C THR A 482 14.72 -28.25 -39.63
N VAL A 483 14.44 -27.05 -39.16
CA VAL A 483 14.91 -25.80 -39.76
C VAL A 483 16.38 -25.64 -39.43
N GLY A 484 17.27 -25.87 -40.41
CA GLY A 484 18.71 -25.97 -40.19
C GLY A 484 19.43 -24.62 -40.01
N GLY A 485 20.71 -24.62 -40.37
CA GLY A 485 21.54 -23.42 -40.28
C GLY A 485 21.67 -22.89 -38.84
N TRP A 486 21.64 -21.58 -38.70
CA TRP A 486 21.77 -20.94 -37.36
C TRP A 486 20.49 -21.06 -36.52
N ILE A 487 19.34 -21.35 -37.13
CA ILE A 487 18.08 -21.58 -36.42
C ILE A 487 18.16 -22.89 -35.63
N ASN A 488 18.46 -24.00 -36.30
CA ASN A 488 18.64 -25.34 -35.73
C ASN A 488 17.55 -25.75 -34.72
N GLU A 489 16.29 -25.59 -35.15
CA GLU A 489 15.10 -25.95 -34.37
C GLU A 489 14.29 -27.03 -35.09
N THR A 490 13.68 -27.92 -34.31
CA THR A 490 12.77 -28.93 -34.82
C THR A 490 11.33 -28.58 -34.48
N THR A 491 10.45 -28.55 -35.46
CA THR A 491 9.02 -28.25 -35.37
C THR A 491 8.22 -29.48 -35.87
N LYS A 492 6.91 -29.49 -35.60
CA LYS A 492 5.99 -30.54 -36.02
C LYS A 492 4.75 -29.99 -36.70
#